data_bb1b2b1681cf528e1ffb4d2bb2a366c0
#
_entry.id   bb1b2b1681cf528e1ffb4d2bb2a366c0
#
_cell.length_a   1.000
_cell.length_b   1.000
_cell.length_c   1.000
_cell.angle_alpha   90.00
_cell.angle_beta   90.00
_cell.angle_gamma   90.00
#
_symmetry.space_group_name_H-M   'P 1'
#
loop_
_entity.id
_entity.type
_entity.pdbx_description
1 polymer ?
#
loop_
_entity_poly.entity_id
_entity_poly.type
_entity_poly.pdbx_seq_one_letter_code
_entity_poly.pdbx_strand_id
1 'polypeptide(L)'
;MAGRVGIVAVSQTKFEARKSTQHVAEMMYDVTRDVMGQTGLTFEEGTGIDCTTAAGYDLFSGPAGAYMFLGYVVGAYQRQDERVIEDGALAVYYGAMQILAGHVDVVLLVAYDKESQVPKNQIEWVCMDQVYQRRVGLDFVSAAALQAMRYTSKCGITPEQLAKVVVKCRKNAANNPNAVCCDSVTVEDVLRSPMLCDPIRVQEAKPVPVDGACAIIIASEERAKKLTNKPVWITGLGCCYDHHELGWRDLADCDALATAAQRAYKMAGIRDPMKGFDVAEISEQYAYQELLWSEGLGLCAKGEGGKLIDSGKTQMGGELPINPSGGMLSGLPVCVAGMQRVVEAALQLRGEAGPRQVAGAKRALAHGVDGPAGQLQCVVTLEN
;
A
#
# COMPACT_ATOMS: atom_id res chain seq x y z
N MET A 1 -18.22 13.15 20.61
CA MET A 1 -17.64 13.02 19.27
C MET A 1 -16.48 12.05 19.43
N ALA A 2 -16.35 11.05 18.55
CA ALA A 2 -15.17 10.21 18.56
C ALA A 2 -13.92 11.10 18.36
N GLY A 3 -12.88 10.90 19.17
CA GLY A 3 -11.63 11.64 19.05
C GLY A 3 -10.93 11.35 17.73
N ARG A 4 -9.89 12.13 17.37
CA ARG A 4 -9.05 11.87 16.20
C ARG A 4 -8.06 10.73 16.51
N VAL A 5 -7.61 10.06 15.46
CA VAL A 5 -6.52 9.07 15.54
C VAL A 5 -5.27 9.67 14.91
N GLY A 6 -4.17 9.66 15.66
CA GLY A 6 -2.88 10.19 15.21
C GLY A 6 -1.85 9.10 14.95
N ILE A 7 -1.13 9.18 13.85
CA ILE A 7 0.10 8.42 13.61
C ILE A 7 1.22 9.12 14.38
N VAL A 8 1.86 8.41 15.33
CA VAL A 8 2.89 8.99 16.21
C VAL A 8 4.30 8.53 15.87
N ALA A 9 4.45 7.36 15.27
CA ALA A 9 5.73 6.84 14.79
C ALA A 9 5.54 5.99 13.55
N VAL A 10 6.54 5.95 12.68
CA VAL A 10 6.58 5.11 11.47
C VAL A 10 7.99 4.56 11.26
N SER A 11 8.08 3.34 10.75
CA SER A 11 9.34 2.71 10.37
C SER A 11 9.15 1.76 9.21
N GLN A 12 10.20 1.56 8.43
CA GLN A 12 10.25 0.57 7.37
C GLN A 12 11.68 0.04 7.21
N THR A 13 11.80 -1.23 6.84
CA THR A 13 13.10 -1.79 6.46
C THR A 13 13.52 -1.25 5.10
N LYS A 14 14.80 -1.34 4.75
CA LYS A 14 15.20 -1.36 3.35
C LYS A 14 14.59 -2.59 2.70
N PHE A 15 13.90 -2.40 1.57
CA PHE A 15 13.36 -3.52 0.79
C PHE A 15 14.45 -4.13 -0.08
N GLU A 16 14.44 -5.46 -0.22
CA GLU A 16 15.44 -6.19 -1.00
C GLU A 16 14.78 -7.36 -1.71
N ALA A 17 15.28 -7.72 -2.88
CA ALA A 17 14.81 -8.90 -3.60
C ALA A 17 14.91 -10.19 -2.76
N ARG A 18 15.92 -10.26 -1.87
CA ARG A 18 16.12 -11.38 -0.96
C ARG A 18 16.96 -10.98 0.25
N LYS A 19 16.36 -11.02 1.43
CA LYS A 19 17.05 -10.85 2.72
C LYS A 19 17.53 -12.22 3.23
N SER A 20 18.60 -12.76 2.63
CA SER A 20 19.05 -14.13 2.89
C SER A 20 19.55 -14.38 4.33
N THR A 21 20.02 -13.34 5.01
CA THR A 21 20.60 -13.40 6.35
C THR A 21 19.63 -12.95 7.46
N GLN A 22 18.41 -12.55 7.12
CA GLN A 22 17.45 -12.01 8.08
C GLN A 22 16.17 -12.84 8.07
N HIS A 23 15.77 -13.35 9.23
CA HIS A 23 14.49 -14.05 9.39
C HIS A 23 13.31 -13.06 9.39
N VAL A 24 12.10 -13.53 9.05
CA VAL A 24 10.90 -12.69 9.08
C VAL A 24 10.65 -12.05 10.46
N ALA A 25 10.87 -12.80 11.55
CA ALA A 25 10.75 -12.30 12.91
C ALA A 25 11.73 -11.15 13.21
N GLU A 26 12.94 -11.20 12.66
CA GLU A 26 13.95 -10.15 12.85
C GLU A 26 13.55 -8.87 12.09
N MET A 27 12.99 -8.99 10.88
CA MET A 27 12.45 -7.83 10.15
C MET A 27 11.33 -7.13 10.92
N MET A 28 10.39 -7.91 11.49
CA MET A 28 9.30 -7.37 12.31
C MET A 28 9.83 -6.74 13.60
N TYR A 29 10.79 -7.39 14.26
CA TYR A 29 11.40 -6.88 15.48
C TYR A 29 12.12 -5.55 15.23
N ASP A 30 12.89 -5.43 14.16
CA ASP A 30 13.64 -4.21 13.84
C ASP A 30 12.72 -3.00 13.68
N VAL A 31 11.63 -3.12 12.88
CA VAL A 31 10.69 -2.01 12.71
C VAL A 31 9.88 -1.72 13.97
N THR A 32 9.54 -2.75 14.76
CA THR A 32 8.86 -2.60 16.06
C THR A 32 9.74 -1.85 17.04
N ARG A 33 10.99 -2.28 17.21
CA ARG A 33 11.97 -1.63 18.09
C ARG A 33 12.19 -0.17 17.70
N ASP A 34 12.24 0.11 16.41
CA ASP A 34 12.46 1.48 15.91
C ASP A 34 11.29 2.41 16.26
N VAL A 35 10.04 2.02 15.99
CA VAL A 35 8.88 2.86 16.35
C VAL A 35 8.68 3.01 17.85
N MET A 36 9.03 1.98 18.63
CA MET A 36 9.06 2.07 20.09
C MET A 36 10.15 3.04 20.57
N GLY A 37 11.33 3.01 19.95
CA GLY A 37 12.42 3.95 20.24
C GLY A 37 12.06 5.40 19.94
N GLN A 38 11.28 5.65 18.86
CA GLN A 38 10.81 7.00 18.51
C GLN A 38 9.84 7.57 19.54
N THR A 39 9.05 6.73 20.22
CA THR A 39 7.97 7.15 21.11
C THR A 39 8.30 6.97 22.60
N GLY A 40 9.29 6.15 22.92
CA GLY A 40 9.58 5.71 24.29
C GLY A 40 8.53 4.78 24.89
N LEU A 41 7.57 4.32 24.07
CA LEU A 41 6.54 3.37 24.53
C LEU A 41 7.13 2.00 24.83
N THR A 42 6.50 1.34 25.77
CA THR A 42 6.77 -0.05 26.15
C THR A 42 5.51 -0.88 25.96
N PHE A 43 5.56 -2.16 26.33
CA PHE A 43 4.38 -3.01 26.41
C PHE A 43 3.80 -3.07 27.84
N GLU A 44 4.02 -2.05 28.66
CA GLU A 44 3.46 -1.96 30.00
C GLU A 44 1.95 -1.65 29.94
N GLU A 45 1.16 -2.40 30.71
CA GLU A 45 -0.29 -2.27 30.73
C GLU A 45 -0.73 -0.87 31.20
N GLY A 46 -1.68 -0.26 30.48
CA GLY A 46 -2.27 1.04 30.79
C GLY A 46 -1.43 2.26 30.43
N THR A 47 -0.12 2.12 30.18
CA THR A 47 0.77 3.22 29.81
C THR A 47 1.44 3.05 28.45
N GLY A 48 1.60 1.82 28.01
CA GLY A 48 2.28 1.46 26.77
C GLY A 48 1.37 1.24 25.59
N ILE A 49 1.73 0.26 24.75
CA ILE A 49 0.95 -0.24 23.62
C ILE A 49 -0.13 -1.16 24.17
N ASP A 50 -1.40 -0.92 23.82
CA ASP A 50 -2.53 -1.70 24.31
C ASP A 50 -2.71 -3.01 23.53
N CYS A 51 -2.62 -2.94 22.19
CA CYS A 51 -2.69 -4.12 21.34
C CYS A 51 -1.83 -3.98 20.08
N THR A 52 -1.61 -5.10 19.43
CA THR A 52 -0.92 -5.18 18.15
C THR A 52 -1.86 -5.67 17.06
N THR A 53 -1.78 -5.07 15.87
CA THR A 53 -2.44 -5.58 14.67
C THR A 53 -1.38 -5.81 13.60
N ALA A 54 -1.23 -7.04 13.15
CA ALA A 54 -0.25 -7.38 12.13
C ALA A 54 -0.91 -7.81 10.83
N ALA A 55 -0.36 -7.36 9.69
CA ALA A 55 -0.75 -7.75 8.34
C ALA A 55 0.31 -8.65 7.71
N GLY A 56 -0.12 -9.71 7.07
CA GLY A 56 0.73 -10.64 6.33
C GLY A 56 -0.02 -11.88 5.89
N TYR A 57 0.40 -12.44 4.78
CA TYR A 57 -0.06 -13.76 4.35
C TYR A 57 0.90 -14.83 4.86
N ASP A 58 0.42 -15.74 5.70
CA ASP A 58 1.21 -16.87 6.18
C ASP A 58 1.82 -17.68 5.02
N LEU A 59 1.04 -17.88 3.95
CA LEU A 59 1.49 -18.61 2.77
C LEU A 59 2.65 -17.91 2.04
N PHE A 60 2.64 -16.57 1.94
CA PHE A 60 3.73 -15.81 1.32
C PHE A 60 4.97 -15.72 2.20
N SER A 61 4.82 -15.84 3.51
CA SER A 61 5.94 -15.83 4.45
C SER A 61 6.52 -17.22 4.71
N GLY A 62 5.92 -18.27 4.14
CA GLY A 62 6.36 -19.65 4.23
C GLY A 62 5.74 -20.46 5.35
N PRO A 63 5.73 -20.03 6.63
CA PRO A 63 5.13 -20.81 7.71
C PRO A 63 3.62 -20.56 7.78
N ALA A 64 2.83 -21.64 7.74
CA ALA A 64 1.41 -21.59 8.08
C ALA A 64 1.23 -21.32 9.58
N GLY A 65 0.28 -20.46 9.94
CA GLY A 65 0.05 -20.07 11.33
C GLY A 65 1.15 -19.17 11.89
N ALA A 66 1.72 -18.28 11.08
CA ALA A 66 2.81 -17.37 11.45
C ALA A 66 2.51 -16.55 12.71
N TYR A 67 1.23 -16.21 12.96
CA TYR A 67 0.82 -15.50 14.17
C TYR A 67 1.21 -16.24 15.46
N MET A 68 1.26 -17.56 15.45
CA MET A 68 1.55 -18.36 16.65
C MET A 68 3.00 -18.17 17.12
N PHE A 69 3.95 -17.97 16.19
CA PHE A 69 5.35 -17.82 16.57
C PHE A 69 5.93 -16.41 16.30
N LEU A 70 5.22 -15.55 15.59
CA LEU A 70 5.63 -14.17 15.35
C LEU A 70 5.06 -13.16 16.36
N GLY A 71 3.99 -13.52 17.07
CA GLY A 71 3.35 -12.62 18.04
C GLY A 71 4.28 -12.09 19.11
N TYR A 72 5.24 -12.90 19.58
CA TYR A 72 6.17 -12.49 20.62
C TYR A 72 7.10 -11.33 20.21
N VAL A 73 7.46 -11.21 18.93
CA VAL A 73 8.35 -10.13 18.44
C VAL A 73 7.66 -8.77 18.34
N VAL A 74 6.33 -8.77 18.37
CA VAL A 74 5.50 -7.57 18.38
C VAL A 74 4.81 -7.34 19.74
N GLY A 75 5.29 -8.03 20.80
CA GLY A 75 4.84 -7.83 22.16
C GLY A 75 3.49 -8.46 22.51
N ALA A 76 3.02 -9.44 21.77
CA ALA A 76 1.72 -10.10 22.00
C ALA A 76 1.69 -11.05 23.21
N TYR A 77 2.81 -11.25 23.91
CA TYR A 77 2.83 -12.10 25.10
C TYR A 77 1.89 -11.58 26.19
N GLN A 78 0.88 -12.38 26.55
CA GLN A 78 -0.22 -12.03 27.47
C GLN A 78 -1.00 -10.78 27.08
N ARG A 79 -1.10 -10.47 25.77
CA ARG A 79 -1.78 -9.29 25.22
C ARG A 79 -2.64 -9.66 24.02
N GLN A 80 -3.47 -8.72 23.63
CA GLN A 80 -4.26 -8.84 22.41
C GLN A 80 -3.34 -8.66 21.20
N ASP A 81 -3.38 -9.64 20.28
CA ASP A 81 -2.74 -9.60 18.97
C ASP A 81 -3.80 -9.95 17.90
N GLU A 82 -3.96 -9.06 16.96
CA GLU A 82 -4.92 -9.21 15.87
C GLU A 82 -4.20 -9.46 14.54
N ARG A 83 -4.84 -10.21 13.66
CA ARG A 83 -4.31 -10.50 12.34
C ARG A 83 -5.24 -10.05 11.24
N VAL A 84 -4.66 -9.34 10.27
CA VAL A 84 -5.27 -9.02 9.00
C VAL A 84 -4.54 -9.81 7.92
N ILE A 85 -5.25 -10.75 7.28
CA ILE A 85 -4.69 -11.62 6.24
C ILE A 85 -4.90 -10.93 4.89
N GLU A 86 -4.35 -9.75 4.70
CA GLU A 86 -4.54 -8.92 3.52
C GLU A 86 -3.50 -7.79 3.52
N ASP A 87 -3.68 -6.79 2.66
CA ASP A 87 -2.82 -5.62 2.57
C ASP A 87 -2.74 -4.80 3.87
N GLY A 88 -1.57 -4.28 4.18
CA GLY A 88 -1.31 -3.55 5.41
C GLY A 88 -2.12 -2.27 5.62
N ALA A 89 -2.71 -1.66 4.58
CA ALA A 89 -3.63 -0.53 4.75
C ALA A 89 -4.89 -0.95 5.50
N LEU A 90 -5.34 -2.21 5.33
CA LEU A 90 -6.48 -2.74 6.08
C LEU A 90 -6.15 -2.89 7.58
N ALA A 91 -4.90 -3.21 7.93
CA ALA A 91 -4.46 -3.20 9.33
C ALA A 91 -4.52 -1.79 9.93
N VAL A 92 -4.14 -0.75 9.16
CA VAL A 92 -4.29 0.65 9.57
C VAL A 92 -5.76 1.01 9.76
N TYR A 93 -6.61 0.61 8.81
CA TYR A 93 -8.07 0.81 8.90
C TYR A 93 -8.64 0.16 10.17
N TYR A 94 -8.30 -1.10 10.42
CA TYR A 94 -8.80 -1.87 11.57
C TYR A 94 -8.31 -1.29 12.90
N GLY A 95 -7.01 -1.02 13.03
CA GLY A 95 -6.46 -0.42 14.25
C GLY A 95 -7.04 0.97 14.57
N ALA A 96 -7.25 1.80 13.53
CA ALA A 96 -7.90 3.09 13.70
C ALA A 96 -9.35 2.95 14.16
N MET A 97 -10.09 1.96 13.65
CA MET A 97 -11.46 1.66 14.11
C MET A 97 -11.52 1.25 15.58
N GLN A 98 -10.55 0.47 16.08
CA GLN A 98 -10.50 0.09 17.49
C GLN A 98 -10.33 1.31 18.41
N ILE A 99 -9.48 2.27 18.02
CA ILE A 99 -9.31 3.53 18.76
C ILE A 99 -10.57 4.39 18.67
N LEU A 100 -11.16 4.55 17.49
CA LEU A 100 -12.39 5.33 17.31
C LEU A 100 -13.60 4.74 18.06
N ALA A 101 -13.63 3.42 18.25
CA ALA A 101 -14.62 2.73 19.06
C ALA A 101 -14.37 2.87 20.58
N GLY A 102 -13.23 3.42 20.99
CA GLY A 102 -12.84 3.56 22.41
C GLY A 102 -12.46 2.23 23.06
N HIS A 103 -12.05 1.24 22.27
CA HIS A 103 -11.63 -0.06 22.77
C HIS A 103 -10.20 -0.01 23.33
N VAL A 104 -9.32 0.70 22.63
CA VAL A 104 -7.90 0.88 22.96
C VAL A 104 -7.45 2.31 22.65
N ASP A 105 -6.36 2.76 23.26
CA ASP A 105 -5.79 4.08 23.04
C ASP A 105 -4.54 4.09 22.16
N VAL A 106 -3.76 3.01 22.17
CA VAL A 106 -2.48 2.90 21.43
C VAL A 106 -2.38 1.54 20.77
N VAL A 107 -2.22 1.55 19.44
CA VAL A 107 -2.07 0.33 18.64
C VAL A 107 -0.74 0.34 17.91
N LEU A 108 -0.01 -0.77 18.01
CA LEU A 108 1.13 -1.08 17.16
C LEU A 108 0.62 -1.83 15.92
N LEU A 109 0.92 -1.28 14.75
CA LEU A 109 0.60 -1.88 13.44
C LEU A 109 1.90 -2.37 12.81
N VAL A 110 1.94 -3.61 12.35
CA VAL A 110 3.10 -4.19 11.67
C VAL A 110 2.67 -4.91 10.41
N ALA A 111 3.29 -4.62 9.28
CA ALA A 111 3.13 -5.38 8.05
C ALA A 111 4.46 -6.00 7.65
N TYR A 112 4.43 -7.25 7.21
CA TYR A 112 5.63 -7.99 6.84
C TYR A 112 5.35 -8.95 5.68
N ASP A 113 6.38 -9.22 4.90
CA ASP A 113 6.37 -10.29 3.92
C ASP A 113 7.79 -10.76 3.59
N LYS A 114 7.94 -12.02 3.28
CA LYS A 114 9.20 -12.61 2.83
C LYS A 114 8.97 -13.47 1.59
N GLU A 115 8.59 -12.79 0.49
CA GLU A 115 8.22 -13.43 -0.78
C GLU A 115 9.33 -14.35 -1.31
N SER A 116 10.60 -14.10 -0.95
CA SER A 116 11.73 -14.90 -1.41
C SER A 116 11.80 -16.32 -0.85
N GLN A 117 10.98 -16.65 0.14
CA GLN A 117 10.96 -17.98 0.77
C GLN A 117 9.97 -18.95 0.13
N VAL A 118 9.11 -18.49 -0.77
CA VAL A 118 8.02 -19.27 -1.31
C VAL A 118 7.95 -19.19 -2.84
N PRO A 119 7.45 -20.21 -3.51
CA PRO A 119 7.16 -20.14 -4.94
C PRO A 119 5.88 -19.32 -5.16
N LYS A 120 6.01 -18.00 -5.29
CA LYS A 120 4.91 -17.05 -5.33
C LYS A 120 3.81 -17.43 -6.32
N ASN A 121 4.16 -17.85 -7.53
CA ASN A 121 3.18 -18.23 -8.56
C ASN A 121 2.27 -19.38 -8.10
N GLN A 122 2.80 -20.34 -7.32
CA GLN A 122 2.01 -21.43 -6.80
C GLN A 122 1.06 -20.95 -5.69
N ILE A 123 1.53 -20.01 -4.85
CA ILE A 123 0.71 -19.43 -3.79
C ILE A 123 -0.44 -18.62 -4.41
N GLU A 124 -0.15 -17.76 -5.36
CA GLU A 124 -1.18 -16.97 -6.06
C GLU A 124 -2.22 -17.87 -6.75
N TRP A 125 -1.78 -18.96 -7.35
CA TRP A 125 -2.69 -19.96 -7.92
C TRP A 125 -3.55 -20.64 -6.85
N VAL A 126 -3.00 -20.94 -5.67
CA VAL A 126 -3.77 -21.54 -4.55
C VAL A 126 -4.82 -20.56 -3.99
N CYS A 127 -4.62 -19.25 -4.08
CA CYS A 127 -5.59 -18.26 -3.65
C CYS A 127 -6.81 -18.12 -4.59
N MET A 128 -6.73 -18.69 -5.81
CA MET A 128 -7.86 -18.67 -6.75
C MET A 128 -8.92 -19.72 -6.39
N ASP A 129 -10.17 -19.52 -6.80
CA ASP A 129 -11.24 -20.50 -6.62
C ASP A 129 -10.86 -21.85 -7.22
N GLN A 130 -11.02 -22.89 -6.40
CA GLN A 130 -10.54 -24.23 -6.77
C GLN A 130 -11.42 -24.97 -7.79
N VAL A 131 -12.66 -24.55 -7.95
CA VAL A 131 -13.60 -25.24 -8.84
C VAL A 131 -13.56 -24.65 -10.24
N TYR A 132 -13.60 -23.32 -10.36
CA TYR A 132 -13.73 -22.62 -11.64
C TYR A 132 -12.43 -22.01 -12.14
N GLN A 133 -11.64 -21.40 -11.25
CA GLN A 133 -10.48 -20.57 -11.67
C GLN A 133 -9.18 -21.38 -11.74
N ARG A 134 -8.86 -22.20 -10.73
CA ARG A 134 -7.63 -23.02 -10.72
C ARG A 134 -7.55 -24.00 -11.88
N ARG A 135 -8.69 -24.59 -12.27
CA ARG A 135 -8.74 -25.57 -13.36
C ARG A 135 -8.38 -25.02 -14.73
N VAL A 136 -8.59 -23.72 -14.95
CA VAL A 136 -8.21 -23.04 -16.19
C VAL A 136 -6.84 -22.36 -16.08
N GLY A 137 -6.13 -22.54 -14.95
CA GLY A 137 -4.79 -21.99 -14.75
C GLY A 137 -4.74 -20.50 -14.44
N LEU A 138 -5.85 -19.92 -13.96
CA LEU A 138 -5.90 -18.51 -13.58
C LEU A 138 -4.99 -18.27 -12.36
N ASP A 139 -4.17 -17.24 -12.41
CA ASP A 139 -3.34 -16.72 -11.35
C ASP A 139 -3.44 -15.18 -11.28
N PHE A 140 -2.72 -14.53 -10.36
CA PHE A 140 -2.81 -13.08 -10.21
C PHE A 140 -2.25 -12.32 -11.43
N VAL A 141 -1.24 -12.86 -12.11
CA VAL A 141 -0.67 -12.24 -13.31
C VAL A 141 -1.64 -12.30 -14.47
N SER A 142 -2.25 -13.46 -14.72
CA SER A 142 -3.24 -13.63 -15.80
C SER A 142 -4.53 -12.86 -15.49
N ALA A 143 -4.96 -12.78 -14.22
CA ALA A 143 -6.07 -11.94 -13.81
C ALA A 143 -5.81 -10.45 -14.08
N ALA A 144 -4.59 -9.98 -13.76
CA ALA A 144 -4.17 -8.62 -14.06
C ALA A 144 -4.08 -8.36 -15.57
N ALA A 145 -3.60 -9.33 -16.35
CA ALA A 145 -3.54 -9.21 -17.81
C ALA A 145 -4.93 -9.08 -18.45
N LEU A 146 -5.92 -9.85 -17.97
CA LEU A 146 -7.31 -9.70 -18.40
C LEU A 146 -7.86 -8.31 -18.05
N GLN A 147 -7.57 -7.80 -16.86
CA GLN A 147 -7.95 -6.44 -16.47
C GLN A 147 -7.26 -5.38 -17.34
N ALA A 148 -5.95 -5.50 -17.56
CA ALA A 148 -5.18 -4.60 -18.41
C ALA A 148 -5.75 -4.56 -19.85
N MET A 149 -5.99 -5.73 -20.43
CA MET A 149 -6.56 -5.85 -21.79
C MET A 149 -7.94 -5.17 -21.88
N ARG A 150 -8.80 -5.42 -20.90
CA ARG A 150 -10.14 -4.81 -20.87
C ARG A 150 -10.06 -3.30 -20.70
N TYR A 151 -9.23 -2.80 -19.77
CA TYR A 151 -9.06 -1.38 -19.51
C TYR A 151 -8.45 -0.64 -20.71
N THR A 152 -7.32 -1.13 -21.23
CA THR A 152 -6.63 -0.49 -22.35
C THR A 152 -7.48 -0.44 -23.59
N SER A 153 -8.20 -1.54 -23.93
CA SER A 153 -9.11 -1.60 -25.08
C SER A 153 -10.32 -0.68 -24.93
N LYS A 154 -10.95 -0.64 -23.74
CA LYS A 154 -12.16 0.17 -23.49
C LYS A 154 -11.85 1.66 -23.45
N CYS A 155 -10.72 2.04 -22.84
CA CYS A 155 -10.36 3.44 -22.59
C CYS A 155 -9.35 4.01 -23.59
N GLY A 156 -8.85 3.20 -24.53
CA GLY A 156 -7.88 3.65 -25.55
C GLY A 156 -6.50 3.99 -24.94
N ILE A 157 -6.11 3.32 -23.86
CA ILE A 157 -4.80 3.52 -23.23
C ILE A 157 -3.71 2.92 -24.10
N THR A 158 -2.64 3.68 -24.33
CA THR A 158 -1.55 3.25 -25.21
C THR A 158 -0.38 2.63 -24.40
N PRO A 159 0.44 1.75 -25.04
CA PRO A 159 1.64 1.21 -24.42
C PRO A 159 2.62 2.29 -23.93
N GLU A 160 2.71 3.41 -24.65
CA GLU A 160 3.56 4.54 -24.27
C GLU A 160 3.10 5.21 -22.99
N GLN A 161 1.78 5.29 -22.75
CA GLN A 161 1.22 5.82 -21.50
C GLN A 161 1.56 4.90 -20.32
N LEU A 162 1.49 3.58 -20.49
CA LEU A 162 1.93 2.62 -19.49
C LEU A 162 3.42 2.75 -19.20
N ALA A 163 4.24 2.83 -20.24
CA ALA A 163 5.68 3.05 -20.11
C ALA A 163 6.04 4.35 -19.37
N LYS A 164 5.27 5.44 -19.58
CA LYS A 164 5.47 6.70 -18.84
C LYS A 164 5.24 6.54 -17.33
N VAL A 165 4.30 5.69 -16.91
CA VAL A 165 4.10 5.36 -15.49
C VAL A 165 5.37 4.71 -14.92
N VAL A 166 5.89 3.71 -15.61
CA VAL A 166 7.14 3.02 -15.18
C VAL A 166 8.30 4.01 -15.08
N VAL A 167 8.53 4.83 -16.11
CA VAL A 167 9.59 5.84 -16.13
C VAL A 167 9.46 6.81 -14.96
N LYS A 168 8.25 7.29 -14.67
CA LYS A 168 7.96 8.17 -13.53
C LYS A 168 8.31 7.47 -12.21
N CYS A 169 7.82 6.26 -11.99
CA CYS A 169 8.04 5.50 -10.76
C CYS A 169 9.53 5.22 -10.53
N ARG A 170 10.28 4.81 -11.57
CA ARG A 170 11.74 4.58 -11.48
C ARG A 170 12.51 5.87 -11.16
N LYS A 171 12.14 6.98 -11.80
CA LYS A 171 12.73 8.30 -11.52
C LYS A 171 12.50 8.73 -10.06
N ASN A 172 11.31 8.50 -9.53
CA ASN A 172 10.99 8.78 -8.13
C ASN A 172 11.74 7.85 -7.19
N ALA A 173 11.78 6.55 -7.49
CA ALA A 173 12.48 5.53 -6.72
C ALA A 173 13.98 5.82 -6.55
N ALA A 174 14.62 6.46 -7.50
CA ALA A 174 16.03 6.86 -7.40
C ALA A 174 16.32 7.78 -6.18
N ASN A 175 15.31 8.46 -5.67
CA ASN A 175 15.39 9.28 -4.47
C ASN A 175 14.96 8.56 -3.18
N ASN A 176 14.57 7.27 -3.27
CA ASN A 176 14.11 6.50 -2.14
C ASN A 176 15.17 5.46 -1.72
N PRO A 177 15.81 5.62 -0.54
CA PRO A 177 16.86 4.69 -0.09
C PRO A 177 16.33 3.28 0.20
N ASN A 178 15.00 3.12 0.34
CA ASN A 178 14.36 1.84 0.62
C ASN A 178 13.89 1.10 -0.64
N ALA A 179 13.97 1.72 -1.83
CA ALA A 179 13.52 1.11 -3.07
C ALA A 179 14.49 0.00 -3.56
N VAL A 180 13.92 -1.04 -4.17
CA VAL A 180 14.68 -2.14 -4.78
C VAL A 180 15.13 -1.77 -6.20
N CYS A 181 14.23 -1.22 -6.99
CA CYS A 181 14.44 -0.88 -8.38
C CYS A 181 14.48 0.63 -8.56
N CYS A 182 15.68 1.18 -8.69
CA CYS A 182 15.93 2.61 -8.86
C CYS A 182 16.71 2.96 -10.13
N ASP A 183 16.88 2.01 -11.03
CA ASP A 183 17.59 2.23 -12.30
C ASP A 183 16.78 3.15 -13.21
N SER A 184 17.44 4.08 -13.88
CA SER A 184 16.81 4.92 -14.88
C SER A 184 16.46 4.10 -16.12
N VAL A 185 15.22 4.22 -16.59
CA VAL A 185 14.72 3.56 -17.80
C VAL A 185 14.04 4.59 -18.70
N THR A 186 14.08 4.35 -20.01
CA THR A 186 13.35 5.15 -21.01
C THR A 186 12.05 4.48 -21.41
N VAL A 187 11.16 5.22 -22.07
CA VAL A 187 9.92 4.65 -22.65
C VAL A 187 10.26 3.51 -23.61
N GLU A 188 11.31 3.69 -24.43
CA GLU A 188 11.76 2.69 -25.41
C GLU A 188 12.27 1.42 -24.72
N ASP A 189 12.96 1.52 -23.59
CA ASP A 189 13.41 0.37 -22.81
C ASP A 189 12.25 -0.45 -22.27
N VAL A 190 11.22 0.22 -21.77
CA VAL A 190 10.00 -0.44 -21.29
C VAL A 190 9.28 -1.15 -22.44
N LEU A 191 9.10 -0.47 -23.58
CA LEU A 191 8.42 -1.02 -24.76
C LEU A 191 9.18 -2.20 -25.39
N ARG A 192 10.49 -2.29 -25.21
CA ARG A 192 11.31 -3.41 -25.68
C ARG A 192 11.39 -4.57 -24.67
N SER A 193 10.93 -4.37 -23.44
CA SER A 193 10.99 -5.44 -22.44
C SER A 193 10.11 -6.62 -22.83
N PRO A 194 10.48 -7.86 -22.47
CA PRO A 194 9.71 -9.05 -22.79
C PRO A 194 8.28 -8.97 -22.23
N MET A 195 7.33 -9.66 -22.88
CA MET A 195 5.99 -9.86 -22.32
C MET A 195 6.06 -10.76 -21.09
N LEU A 196 5.42 -10.35 -20.01
CA LEU A 196 5.17 -11.18 -18.83
C LEU A 196 3.90 -12.04 -19.07
N CYS A 197 2.82 -11.36 -19.40
CA CYS A 197 1.54 -11.93 -19.84
C CYS A 197 0.82 -10.84 -20.66
N ASP A 198 0.52 -11.10 -21.93
CA ASP A 198 -0.05 -10.10 -22.81
C ASP A 198 -1.33 -9.46 -22.25
N PRO A 199 -1.44 -8.10 -22.16
CA PRO A 199 -0.57 -7.07 -22.72
C PRO A 199 0.52 -6.54 -21.77
N ILE A 200 0.75 -7.14 -20.62
CA ILE A 200 1.68 -6.65 -19.58
C ILE A 200 3.13 -7.08 -19.89
N ARG A 201 4.04 -6.13 -19.89
CA ARG A 201 5.48 -6.37 -20.02
C ARG A 201 6.16 -6.56 -18.66
N VAL A 202 7.31 -7.21 -18.65
CA VAL A 202 8.08 -7.46 -17.42
C VAL A 202 8.39 -6.17 -16.66
N GLN A 203 8.77 -5.09 -17.35
CA GLN A 203 9.07 -3.81 -16.71
C GLN A 203 7.84 -3.04 -16.25
N GLU A 204 6.65 -3.40 -16.71
CA GLU A 204 5.37 -2.83 -16.28
C GLU A 204 4.83 -3.48 -15.00
N ALA A 205 5.47 -4.53 -14.51
CA ALA A 205 5.11 -5.24 -13.29
C ALA A 205 6.07 -4.89 -12.14
N LYS A 206 5.57 -4.96 -10.90
CA LYS A 206 6.43 -4.88 -9.72
C LYS A 206 7.48 -5.99 -9.74
N PRO A 207 8.71 -5.74 -9.26
CA PRO A 207 9.70 -6.81 -9.12
C PRO A 207 9.24 -7.87 -8.11
N VAL A 208 9.60 -9.12 -8.37
CA VAL A 208 9.27 -10.29 -7.53
C VAL A 208 10.48 -11.21 -7.50
N PRO A 209 10.86 -11.78 -6.35
CA PRO A 209 10.32 -11.51 -5.00
C PRO A 209 10.82 -10.20 -4.40
N VAL A 210 10.16 -9.74 -3.33
CA VAL A 210 10.64 -8.65 -2.47
C VAL A 210 10.37 -9.01 -1.00
N ASP A 211 11.38 -8.78 -0.15
CA ASP A 211 11.32 -9.00 1.30
C ASP A 211 11.35 -7.67 2.03
N GLY A 212 10.55 -7.54 3.09
CA GLY A 212 10.57 -6.36 3.95
C GLY A 212 9.44 -6.30 4.96
N ALA A 213 9.51 -5.30 5.82
CA ALA A 213 8.50 -5.02 6.83
C ALA A 213 8.37 -3.50 7.06
N CYS A 214 7.22 -3.08 7.59
CA CYS A 214 7.03 -1.74 8.11
C CYS A 214 6.18 -1.78 9.38
N ALA A 215 6.28 -0.72 10.20
CA ALA A 215 5.50 -0.55 11.41
C ALA A 215 5.01 0.89 11.56
N ILE A 216 3.85 1.03 12.19
CA ILE A 216 3.22 2.30 12.53
C ILE A 216 2.71 2.19 13.97
N ILE A 217 2.90 3.23 14.78
CA ILE A 217 2.14 3.39 16.02
C ILE A 217 1.08 4.46 15.78
N ILE A 218 -0.18 4.09 16.03
CA ILE A 218 -1.31 5.00 16.04
C ILE A 218 -1.85 5.15 17.46
N ALA A 219 -2.38 6.33 17.79
CA ALA A 219 -2.89 6.60 19.12
C ALA A 219 -4.13 7.51 19.08
N SER A 220 -4.95 7.43 20.15
CA SER A 220 -6.03 8.38 20.41
C SER A 220 -5.49 9.81 20.49
N GLU A 221 -6.31 10.80 20.21
CA GLU A 221 -5.90 12.21 20.15
C GLU A 221 -5.14 12.66 21.41
N GLU A 222 -5.64 12.25 22.59
CA GLU A 222 -5.01 12.61 23.86
C GLU A 222 -3.61 12.00 23.98
N ARG A 223 -3.46 10.72 23.64
CA ARG A 223 -2.19 10.01 23.71
C ARG A 223 -1.22 10.51 22.63
N ALA A 224 -1.68 10.72 21.42
CA ALA A 224 -0.86 11.19 20.29
C ALA A 224 -0.18 12.52 20.60
N LYS A 225 -0.90 13.49 21.18
CA LYS A 225 -0.34 14.79 21.61
C LYS A 225 0.71 14.70 22.69
N LYS A 226 0.70 13.62 23.50
CA LYS A 226 1.73 13.38 24.53
C LYS A 226 2.97 12.67 23.97
N LEU A 227 2.79 11.86 22.92
CA LEU A 227 3.84 11.02 22.35
C LEU A 227 4.70 11.73 21.30
N THR A 228 4.12 12.70 20.58
CA THR A 228 4.85 13.44 19.56
C THR A 228 4.31 14.86 19.39
N ASN A 229 5.19 15.77 18.98
CA ASN A 229 4.81 17.14 18.62
C ASN A 229 4.41 17.29 17.14
N LYS A 230 4.52 16.20 16.35
CA LYS A 230 4.16 16.17 14.92
C LYS A 230 3.24 14.96 14.61
N PRO A 231 2.09 14.82 15.26
CA PRO A 231 1.16 13.75 14.94
C PRO A 231 0.61 13.97 13.52
N VAL A 232 0.51 12.88 12.73
CA VAL A 232 -0.20 12.92 11.45
C VAL A 232 -1.58 12.32 11.68
N TRP A 233 -2.63 13.08 11.39
CA TRP A 233 -3.99 12.70 11.69
C TRP A 233 -4.60 11.87 10.57
N ILE A 234 -5.22 10.75 10.92
CA ILE A 234 -6.08 9.99 10.01
C ILE A 234 -7.42 10.72 9.96
N THR A 235 -7.74 11.30 8.80
CA THR A 235 -8.95 12.11 8.59
C THR A 235 -10.07 11.35 7.92
N GLY A 236 -9.75 10.29 7.20
CA GLY A 236 -10.75 9.47 6.55
C GLY A 236 -10.27 8.05 6.30
N LEU A 237 -11.23 7.15 6.36
CA LEU A 237 -11.04 5.71 6.20
C LEU A 237 -12.14 5.14 5.30
N GLY A 238 -11.75 4.37 4.32
CA GLY A 238 -12.69 3.66 3.45
C GLY A 238 -12.14 2.32 3.00
N CYS A 239 -12.98 1.31 3.05
CA CYS A 239 -12.66 -0.03 2.59
C CYS A 239 -13.86 -0.59 1.83
N CYS A 240 -13.60 -1.32 0.74
CA CYS A 240 -14.64 -1.98 -0.03
C CYS A 240 -14.06 -3.19 -0.78
N TYR A 241 -14.86 -4.24 -0.89
CA TYR A 241 -14.56 -5.44 -1.67
C TYR A 241 -15.38 -5.46 -2.95
N ASP A 242 -14.77 -5.95 -4.01
CA ASP A 242 -15.42 -6.33 -5.25
C ASP A 242 -15.63 -7.85 -5.31
N HIS A 243 -16.32 -8.33 -6.31
CA HIS A 243 -16.47 -9.75 -6.55
C HIS A 243 -15.11 -10.43 -6.78
N HIS A 244 -14.91 -11.59 -6.17
CA HIS A 244 -13.74 -12.43 -6.43
C HIS A 244 -13.75 -12.95 -7.89
N GLU A 245 -14.93 -13.35 -8.37
CA GLU A 245 -15.11 -13.83 -9.73
C GLU A 245 -14.98 -12.71 -10.75
N LEU A 246 -13.95 -12.78 -11.61
CA LEU A 246 -13.63 -11.74 -12.58
C LEU A 246 -14.74 -11.49 -13.59
N GLY A 247 -15.53 -12.54 -13.94
CA GLY A 247 -16.64 -12.43 -14.89
C GLY A 247 -17.89 -11.70 -14.39
N TRP A 248 -17.94 -11.36 -13.10
CA TRP A 248 -19.09 -10.71 -12.47
C TRP A 248 -18.94 -9.19 -12.38
N ARG A 249 -17.81 -8.66 -12.81
CA ARG A 249 -17.51 -7.22 -12.83
C ARG A 249 -16.91 -6.80 -14.15
N ASP A 250 -17.09 -5.55 -14.57
CA ASP A 250 -16.33 -5.01 -15.70
C ASP A 250 -14.92 -4.66 -15.20
N LEU A 251 -13.92 -5.39 -15.71
CA LEU A 251 -12.53 -5.24 -15.29
C LEU A 251 -11.91 -3.86 -15.65
N ALA A 252 -12.56 -3.08 -16.52
CA ALA A 252 -12.18 -1.70 -16.79
C ALA A 252 -12.77 -0.69 -15.79
N ASP A 253 -13.54 -1.16 -14.83
CA ASP A 253 -14.15 -0.36 -13.78
C ASP A 253 -13.51 -0.68 -12.42
N CYS A 254 -13.57 0.26 -11.48
CA CYS A 254 -13.03 0.13 -10.13
C CYS A 254 -14.03 0.67 -9.10
N ASP A 255 -15.26 0.17 -9.18
CA ASP A 255 -16.38 0.66 -8.37
C ASP A 255 -16.18 0.44 -6.86
N ALA A 256 -15.49 -0.65 -6.48
CA ALA A 256 -15.10 -0.88 -5.09
C ALA A 256 -14.13 0.20 -4.60
N LEU A 257 -13.14 0.60 -5.41
CA LEU A 257 -12.24 1.70 -5.07
C LEU A 257 -12.96 3.03 -4.98
N ALA A 258 -13.84 3.34 -5.94
CA ALA A 258 -14.66 4.55 -5.90
C ALA A 258 -15.53 4.62 -4.63
N THR A 259 -16.09 3.48 -4.22
CA THR A 259 -16.88 3.39 -2.98
C THR A 259 -16.00 3.59 -1.74
N ALA A 260 -14.83 2.96 -1.67
CA ALA A 260 -13.87 3.15 -0.58
C ALA A 260 -13.41 4.61 -0.49
N ALA A 261 -13.05 5.20 -1.62
CA ALA A 261 -12.63 6.60 -1.72
C ALA A 261 -13.73 7.56 -1.23
N GLN A 262 -14.97 7.39 -1.69
CA GLN A 262 -16.10 8.21 -1.25
C GLN A 262 -16.34 8.15 0.26
N ARG A 263 -16.19 6.96 0.87
CA ARG A 263 -16.29 6.80 2.33
C ARG A 263 -15.22 7.59 3.06
N ALA A 264 -13.95 7.44 2.64
CA ALA A 264 -12.83 8.17 3.20
C ALA A 264 -12.96 9.70 3.01
N TYR A 265 -13.31 10.14 1.80
CA TYR A 265 -13.49 11.56 1.48
C TYR A 265 -14.64 12.20 2.24
N LYS A 266 -15.76 11.47 2.44
CA LYS A 266 -16.87 11.95 3.25
C LYS A 266 -16.44 12.22 4.70
N MET A 267 -15.64 11.34 5.30
CA MET A 267 -15.08 11.56 6.64
C MET A 267 -14.15 12.77 6.68
N ALA A 268 -13.26 12.89 5.69
CA ALA A 268 -12.26 13.96 5.60
C ALA A 268 -12.81 15.30 5.09
N GLY A 269 -14.07 15.37 4.64
CA GLY A 269 -14.66 16.58 4.05
C GLY A 269 -14.08 16.95 2.68
N ILE A 270 -13.47 16.01 1.96
CA ILE A 270 -12.89 16.21 0.63
C ILE A 270 -13.99 16.11 -0.44
N ARG A 271 -14.10 17.12 -1.30
CA ARG A 271 -15.07 17.16 -2.41
C ARG A 271 -14.43 17.00 -3.79
N ASP A 272 -13.23 17.52 -3.94
CA ASP A 272 -12.42 17.45 -5.16
C ASP A 272 -11.07 16.84 -4.77
N PRO A 273 -10.84 15.54 -5.01
CA PRO A 273 -9.62 14.89 -4.53
C PRO A 273 -8.37 15.38 -5.24
N MET A 274 -8.44 15.81 -6.50
CA MET A 274 -7.29 16.35 -7.23
C MET A 274 -6.75 17.64 -6.59
N LYS A 275 -7.61 18.43 -5.94
CA LYS A 275 -7.25 19.67 -5.22
C LYS A 275 -7.22 19.51 -3.71
N GLY A 276 -7.76 18.40 -3.22
CA GLY A 276 -7.90 18.12 -1.80
C GLY A 276 -6.65 17.55 -1.15
N PHE A 277 -5.72 17.05 -1.97
CA PHE A 277 -4.47 16.44 -1.53
C PHE A 277 -3.26 17.11 -2.18
N ASP A 278 -2.14 17.09 -1.48
CA ASP A 278 -0.85 17.60 -1.97
C ASP A 278 0.05 16.46 -2.47
N VAL A 279 -0.25 15.22 -2.06
CA VAL A 279 0.48 14.03 -2.44
C VAL A 279 -0.41 12.80 -2.37
N ALA A 280 -0.20 11.84 -3.28
CA ALA A 280 -0.86 10.54 -3.26
C ALA A 280 0.16 9.41 -3.35
N GLU A 281 0.01 8.40 -2.50
CA GLU A 281 0.75 7.15 -2.53
C GLU A 281 -0.23 6.00 -2.84
N ILE A 282 -0.12 5.46 -4.05
CA ILE A 282 -1.05 4.47 -4.62
C ILE A 282 -0.34 3.12 -4.72
N SER A 283 -1.02 2.03 -4.39
CA SER A 283 -0.52 0.67 -4.56
C SER A 283 -0.86 0.14 -5.96
N GLU A 284 0.10 0.17 -6.86
CA GLU A 284 0.03 -0.40 -8.20
C GLU A 284 1.02 -1.55 -8.35
N GLN A 285 0.53 -2.74 -8.60
CA GLN A 285 1.39 -3.90 -8.91
C GLN A 285 1.84 -3.89 -10.38
N TYR A 286 1.06 -3.22 -11.23
CA TYR A 286 1.27 -3.10 -12.67
C TYR A 286 1.02 -1.66 -13.11
N ALA A 287 1.74 -1.22 -14.13
CA ALA A 287 1.69 0.18 -14.60
C ALA A 287 0.27 0.68 -14.94
N TYR A 288 -0.57 -0.16 -15.57
CA TYR A 288 -1.94 0.21 -15.91
C TYR A 288 -2.80 0.51 -14.67
N GLN A 289 -2.47 -0.11 -13.52
CA GLN A 289 -3.24 0.06 -12.29
C GLN A 289 -3.09 1.48 -11.72
N GLU A 290 -1.95 2.15 -11.89
CA GLU A 290 -1.87 3.55 -11.48
C GLU A 290 -2.89 4.41 -12.21
N LEU A 291 -3.09 4.18 -13.50
CA LEU A 291 -4.07 4.91 -14.31
C LEU A 291 -5.51 4.57 -13.88
N LEU A 292 -5.82 3.29 -13.80
CA LEU A 292 -7.13 2.79 -13.40
C LEU A 292 -7.49 3.20 -11.96
N TRP A 293 -6.53 3.09 -11.02
CA TRP A 293 -6.75 3.52 -9.63
C TRP A 293 -6.89 5.04 -9.51
N SER A 294 -6.21 5.82 -10.35
CA SER A 294 -6.41 7.28 -10.39
C SER A 294 -7.84 7.66 -10.77
N GLU A 295 -8.46 6.91 -11.68
CA GLU A 295 -9.88 7.08 -12.03
C GLU A 295 -10.80 6.70 -10.87
N GLY A 296 -10.57 5.56 -10.22
CA GLY A 296 -11.35 5.11 -9.06
C GLY A 296 -11.23 6.02 -7.84
N LEU A 297 -10.05 6.62 -7.64
CA LEU A 297 -9.82 7.62 -6.60
C LEU A 297 -10.42 9.00 -6.97
N GLY A 298 -10.96 9.17 -8.19
CA GLY A 298 -11.54 10.42 -8.64
C GLY A 298 -10.51 11.52 -8.94
N LEU A 299 -9.25 11.15 -9.18
CA LEU A 299 -8.18 12.08 -9.55
C LEU A 299 -8.31 12.53 -11.01
N CYS A 300 -9.03 11.79 -11.83
CA CYS A 300 -9.48 12.14 -13.16
C CYS A 300 -10.83 11.47 -13.45
N ALA A 301 -11.45 11.83 -14.56
CA ALA A 301 -12.67 11.17 -14.99
C ALA A 301 -12.38 9.76 -15.51
N LYS A 302 -13.40 8.90 -15.49
CA LYS A 302 -13.34 7.52 -15.99
C LYS A 302 -12.90 7.49 -17.45
N GLY A 303 -11.91 6.68 -17.79
CA GLY A 303 -11.29 6.58 -19.11
C GLY A 303 -10.25 7.67 -19.41
N GLU A 304 -9.90 8.53 -18.46
CA GLU A 304 -8.94 9.63 -18.66
C GLU A 304 -7.58 9.43 -17.97
N GLY A 305 -7.33 8.26 -17.39
CA GLY A 305 -6.02 7.96 -16.76
C GLY A 305 -4.84 8.18 -17.70
N GLY A 306 -4.97 7.80 -18.98
CA GLY A 306 -3.95 8.05 -20.00
C GLY A 306 -3.68 9.55 -20.25
N LYS A 307 -4.71 10.38 -20.26
CA LYS A 307 -4.54 11.85 -20.37
C LYS A 307 -3.92 12.44 -19.11
N LEU A 308 -4.23 11.87 -17.93
CA LEU A 308 -3.66 12.34 -16.67
C LEU A 308 -2.14 12.15 -16.65
N ILE A 309 -1.63 10.97 -17.01
CA ILE A 309 -0.17 10.75 -17.07
C ILE A 309 0.50 11.61 -18.15
N ASP A 310 -0.13 11.79 -19.31
CA ASP A 310 0.39 12.63 -20.40
C ASP A 310 0.48 14.12 -20.02
N SER A 311 -0.42 14.58 -19.15
CA SER A 311 -0.45 15.98 -18.71
C SER A 311 0.73 16.36 -17.81
N GLY A 312 1.46 15.39 -17.26
CA GLY A 312 2.55 15.61 -16.29
C GLY A 312 2.09 16.06 -14.90
N LYS A 313 0.79 16.17 -14.63
CA LYS A 313 0.24 16.63 -13.34
C LYS A 313 0.59 15.74 -12.17
N THR A 314 0.86 14.45 -12.42
CA THR A 314 1.18 13.43 -11.40
C THR A 314 2.67 13.26 -11.15
N GLN A 315 3.52 14.02 -11.83
CA GLN A 315 4.97 14.00 -11.63
C GLN A 315 5.38 14.83 -10.41
N MET A 316 6.59 14.59 -9.90
CA MET A 316 7.19 15.48 -8.88
C MET A 316 7.20 16.92 -9.39
N GLY A 317 6.63 17.82 -8.57
CA GLY A 317 6.42 19.23 -8.94
C GLY A 317 5.16 19.51 -9.78
N GLY A 318 4.38 18.50 -10.11
CA GLY A 318 3.06 18.63 -10.75
C GLY A 318 1.96 19.03 -9.77
N GLU A 319 0.71 19.04 -10.23
CA GLU A 319 -0.47 19.45 -9.44
C GLU A 319 -0.72 18.50 -8.25
N LEU A 320 -0.59 17.18 -8.47
CA LEU A 320 -0.70 16.16 -7.45
C LEU A 320 0.35 15.06 -7.71
N PRO A 321 1.54 15.12 -7.12
CA PRO A 321 2.53 14.07 -7.25
C PRO A 321 1.98 12.72 -6.78
N ILE A 322 2.02 11.72 -7.67
CA ILE A 322 1.64 10.34 -7.37
C ILE A 322 2.91 9.49 -7.23
N ASN A 323 2.98 8.74 -6.14
CA ASN A 323 4.07 7.83 -5.83
C ASN A 323 5.46 8.52 -5.82
N PRO A 324 5.66 9.60 -5.04
CA PRO A 324 7.00 10.15 -4.82
C PRO A 324 8.01 9.13 -4.32
N SER A 325 7.53 8.09 -3.63
CA SER A 325 8.35 6.97 -3.14
C SER A 325 8.81 6.00 -4.23
N GLY A 326 8.20 6.06 -5.43
CA GLY A 326 8.42 5.15 -6.55
C GLY A 326 7.35 4.07 -6.74
N GLY A 327 6.32 4.01 -5.85
CA GLY A 327 5.23 3.05 -5.96
C GLY A 327 5.64 1.60 -5.71
N MET A 328 4.74 0.66 -5.97
CA MET A 328 5.08 -0.77 -5.92
C MET A 328 6.01 -1.18 -7.07
N LEU A 329 6.03 -0.45 -8.18
CA LEU A 329 6.95 -0.67 -9.28
C LEU A 329 8.43 -0.46 -8.90
N SER A 330 8.69 0.21 -7.76
CA SER A 330 10.04 0.32 -7.18
C SER A 330 10.47 -0.89 -6.35
N GLY A 331 9.56 -1.82 -6.08
CA GLY A 331 9.78 -3.06 -5.34
C GLY A 331 9.26 -3.01 -3.92
N LEU A 332 8.02 -3.45 -3.74
CA LEU A 332 7.41 -3.65 -2.43
C LEU A 332 6.76 -5.04 -2.36
N PRO A 333 6.78 -5.69 -1.19
CA PRO A 333 6.02 -6.92 -0.97
C PRO A 333 4.52 -6.61 -0.95
N VAL A 334 3.69 -7.57 -1.37
CA VAL A 334 2.25 -7.35 -1.52
C VAL A 334 1.58 -6.94 -0.22
N CYS A 335 1.79 -7.71 0.86
CA CYS A 335 1.10 -7.43 2.13
C CYS A 335 1.59 -6.18 2.85
N VAL A 336 2.78 -5.70 2.53
CA VAL A 336 3.39 -4.50 3.14
C VAL A 336 2.96 -3.22 2.43
N ALA A 337 2.62 -3.33 1.14
CA ALA A 337 2.50 -2.18 0.25
C ALA A 337 1.56 -1.09 0.78
N GLY A 338 0.33 -1.39 1.13
CA GLY A 338 -0.61 -0.37 1.57
C GLY A 338 -0.24 0.29 2.90
N MET A 339 0.34 -0.47 3.87
CA MET A 339 0.87 0.18 5.08
C MET A 339 2.05 1.07 4.75
N GLN A 340 2.92 0.66 3.86
CA GLN A 340 4.06 1.46 3.41
C GLN A 340 3.60 2.74 2.68
N ARG A 341 2.48 2.72 1.93
CA ARG A 341 1.87 3.96 1.40
C ARG A 341 1.49 4.94 2.51
N VAL A 342 0.95 4.43 3.64
CA VAL A 342 0.64 5.25 4.81
C VAL A 342 1.92 5.76 5.48
N VAL A 343 2.97 4.95 5.59
CA VAL A 343 4.30 5.36 6.09
C VAL A 343 4.87 6.51 5.27
N GLU A 344 4.92 6.37 3.94
CA GLU A 344 5.44 7.42 3.04
C GLU A 344 4.60 8.69 3.11
N ALA A 345 3.27 8.56 3.11
CA ALA A 345 2.38 9.71 3.27
C ALA A 345 2.64 10.45 4.61
N ALA A 346 2.84 9.72 5.70
CA ALA A 346 3.17 10.32 7.00
C ALA A 346 4.54 11.03 6.99
N LEU A 347 5.56 10.45 6.34
CA LEU A 347 6.87 11.08 6.17
C LEU A 347 6.77 12.37 5.35
N GLN A 348 5.95 12.38 4.27
CA GLN A 348 5.69 13.58 3.48
C GLN A 348 5.08 14.69 4.33
N LEU A 349 4.07 14.38 5.14
CA LEU A 349 3.37 15.35 5.97
C LEU A 349 4.21 15.87 7.15
N ARG A 350 5.18 15.08 7.62
CA ARG A 350 6.14 15.52 8.66
C ARG A 350 7.31 16.33 8.10
N GLY A 351 7.49 16.37 6.77
CA GLY A 351 8.68 16.96 6.15
C GLY A 351 9.93 16.07 6.29
N GLU A 352 9.75 14.77 6.44
CA GLU A 352 10.81 13.79 6.74
C GLU A 352 11.08 12.84 5.56
N ALA A 353 10.49 13.09 4.38
CA ALA A 353 10.68 12.24 3.20
C ALA A 353 12.03 12.44 2.49
N GLY A 354 12.91 13.35 2.95
CA GLY A 354 14.24 13.58 2.38
C GLY A 354 14.20 14.02 0.91
N PRO A 355 15.01 13.41 0.00
CA PRO A 355 15.09 13.86 -1.40
C PRO A 355 13.78 13.69 -2.20
N ARG A 356 12.84 12.86 -1.72
CA ARG A 356 11.52 12.66 -2.34
C ARG A 356 10.41 13.54 -1.77
N GLN A 357 10.79 14.55 -0.95
CA GLN A 357 9.85 15.42 -0.28
C GLN A 357 9.03 16.27 -1.27
N VAL A 358 7.71 16.23 -1.15
CA VAL A 358 6.80 17.19 -1.78
C VAL A 358 6.75 18.44 -0.89
N ALA A 359 7.16 19.56 -1.44
CA ALA A 359 7.26 20.80 -0.67
C ALA A 359 5.88 21.27 -0.18
N GLY A 360 5.78 21.55 1.12
CA GLY A 360 4.58 22.13 1.72
C GLY A 360 3.37 21.19 1.82
N ALA A 361 3.57 19.87 1.66
CA ALA A 361 2.49 18.88 1.77
C ALA A 361 1.82 18.92 3.14
N LYS A 362 0.49 19.06 3.16
CA LYS A 362 -0.36 19.12 4.35
C LYS A 362 -1.42 18.04 4.38
N ARG A 363 -1.83 17.55 3.21
CA ARG A 363 -2.82 16.49 3.05
C ARG A 363 -2.33 15.42 2.11
N ALA A 364 -2.49 14.18 2.51
CA ALA A 364 -2.03 13.04 1.74
C ALA A 364 -3.14 12.00 1.57
N LEU A 365 -3.08 11.31 0.45
CA LEU A 365 -3.89 10.13 0.13
C LEU A 365 -2.98 8.91 0.12
N ALA A 366 -3.35 7.86 0.84
CA ALA A 366 -2.73 6.55 0.79
C ALA A 366 -3.75 5.49 0.36
N HIS A 367 -3.34 4.58 -0.52
CA HIS A 367 -4.18 3.54 -1.07
C HIS A 367 -3.52 2.18 -0.97
N GLY A 368 -4.25 1.20 -0.44
CA GLY A 368 -3.88 -0.21 -0.41
C GLY A 368 -4.83 -1.05 -1.25
N VAL A 369 -4.31 -2.14 -1.80
CA VAL A 369 -5.05 -3.04 -2.69
C VAL A 369 -4.62 -4.48 -2.48
N ASP A 370 -5.57 -5.42 -2.55
CA ASP A 370 -5.31 -6.85 -2.49
C ASP A 370 -6.28 -7.66 -3.36
N GLY A 371 -5.95 -8.94 -3.52
CA GLY A 371 -6.73 -9.88 -4.30
C GLY A 371 -6.60 -9.74 -5.82
N PRO A 372 -7.11 -10.72 -6.58
CA PRO A 372 -6.96 -10.77 -8.03
C PRO A 372 -7.62 -9.55 -8.69
N ALA A 373 -6.83 -8.86 -9.53
CA ALA A 373 -7.27 -7.65 -10.23
C ALA A 373 -7.87 -6.57 -9.31
N GLY A 374 -7.32 -6.43 -8.08
CA GLY A 374 -7.73 -5.40 -7.12
C GLY A 374 -9.11 -5.64 -6.51
N GLN A 375 -9.35 -6.81 -5.97
CA GLN A 375 -10.61 -7.16 -5.32
C GLN A 375 -10.89 -6.34 -4.06
N LEU A 376 -9.90 -6.22 -3.17
CA LEU A 376 -9.97 -5.38 -1.98
C LEU A 376 -9.38 -4.00 -2.27
N GLN A 377 -10.05 -2.96 -1.81
CA GLN A 377 -9.60 -1.58 -1.93
C GLN A 377 -9.69 -0.89 -0.55
N CYS A 378 -8.60 -0.26 -0.13
CA CYS A 378 -8.54 0.48 1.13
C CYS A 378 -7.97 1.89 0.87
N VAL A 379 -8.63 2.91 1.40
CA VAL A 379 -8.24 4.32 1.22
C VAL A 379 -8.11 4.96 2.60
N VAL A 380 -6.96 5.58 2.84
CA VAL A 380 -6.65 6.32 4.06
C VAL A 380 -6.29 7.75 3.68
N THR A 381 -6.96 8.74 4.27
CA THR A 381 -6.62 10.15 4.08
C THR A 381 -5.97 10.70 5.35
N LEU A 382 -4.96 11.54 5.16
CA LEU A 382 -4.08 12.02 6.22
C LEU A 382 -3.92 13.54 6.15
N GLU A 383 -3.73 14.19 7.31
CA GLU A 383 -3.33 15.60 7.41
C GLU A 383 -2.36 15.84 8.58
N ASN A 384 -1.56 16.89 8.50
CA ASN A 384 -0.69 17.35 9.60
C ASN A 384 -1.30 18.47 10.43
#